data_d7df7dd95ed07ba4f8d905698c79f31c
#
_entry.id   d7df7dd95ed07ba4f8d905698c79f31c
#
_cell.length_a   1.000
_cell.length_b   1.000
_cell.length_c   1.000
_cell.angle_alpha   90.00
_cell.angle_beta   90.00
_cell.angle_gamma   90.00
#
_symmetry.space_group_name_H-M   'P 1'
#
loop_
_entity.id
_entity.type
_entity.pdbx_description
1 polymer ?
#
loop_
_entity_poly.entity_id
_entity_poly.type
_entity_poly.pdbx_seq_one_letter_code
_entity_poly.pdbx_strand_id
1 'polypeptide(L)'
;MANISTSSIRFPSGDGEVSGFLAWSDEIAALPGLIVLQEFWGLNEHIKDVTRRLAAEGFAALAPDMYDGKVTTDPTEARQWLMAMDQSAALQKMQGAVEYLKSSSYVNKDKIGVVGFCMGGFLALNLACHSRDIRVATPFYGRIPPDAVLQNLTAPVLYFFGEQDHHLPAADVDRLEQFIKSTGRSGGVVRYPQADHAFFNDTRKEVYREADAKDAWGKALGFLRNYLEH
;
A
#
# COMPACT_ATOMS: atom_id res chain seq x y z
N MET A 1 -5.99 -2.65 25.07
CA MET A 1 -5.48 -2.29 23.73
C MET A 1 -4.08 -2.89 23.63
N ALA A 2 -3.76 -3.58 22.54
CA ALA A 2 -2.42 -4.13 22.33
C ALA A 2 -1.37 -3.02 22.43
N ASN A 3 -0.23 -3.30 23.04
CA ASN A 3 0.87 -2.36 23.09
C ASN A 3 1.55 -2.33 21.71
N ILE A 4 1.55 -1.17 21.04
CA ILE A 4 2.13 -1.00 19.70
C ILE A 4 3.51 -0.39 19.83
N SER A 5 4.52 -1.17 19.46
CA SER A 5 5.89 -0.72 19.32
C SER A 5 6.13 -0.12 17.94
N THR A 6 6.99 0.89 17.87
CA THR A 6 7.38 1.54 16.63
C THR A 6 8.89 1.74 16.55
N SER A 7 9.45 1.67 15.37
CA SER A 7 10.88 1.92 15.13
C SER A 7 11.13 2.56 13.76
N SER A 8 12.05 3.51 13.73
CA SER A 8 12.68 3.90 12.48
C SER A 8 13.80 2.90 12.19
N ILE A 9 13.73 2.26 11.04
CA ILE A 9 14.67 1.20 10.66
C ILE A 9 15.41 1.55 9.36
N ARG A 10 16.47 0.80 9.09
CA ARG A 10 17.15 0.76 7.80
C ARG A 10 17.28 -0.70 7.36
N PHE A 11 17.17 -0.93 6.07
CA PHE A 11 17.31 -2.25 5.48
C PHE A 11 17.97 -2.17 4.10
N PRO A 12 18.67 -3.24 3.66
CA PRO A 12 19.31 -3.29 2.36
C PRO A 12 18.32 -3.21 1.20
N SER A 13 18.71 -2.51 0.14
CA SER A 13 17.94 -2.41 -1.11
C SER A 13 18.87 -2.14 -2.28
N GLY A 14 19.02 -3.10 -3.19
CA GLY A 14 20.04 -3.02 -4.23
C GLY A 14 21.43 -2.84 -3.64
N ASP A 15 22.19 -1.86 -4.14
CA ASP A 15 23.53 -1.54 -3.65
C ASP A 15 23.54 -0.54 -2.47
N GLY A 16 22.38 -0.23 -1.88
CA GLY A 16 22.25 0.77 -0.84
C GLY A 16 21.34 0.34 0.33
N GLU A 17 20.94 1.32 1.12
CA GLU A 17 20.01 1.14 2.24
C GLU A 17 18.79 2.06 2.06
N VAL A 18 17.64 1.58 2.52
CA VAL A 18 16.38 2.34 2.58
C VAL A 18 15.97 2.50 4.04
N SER A 19 15.57 3.71 4.41
CA SER A 19 14.91 3.96 5.68
C SER A 19 13.43 3.56 5.62
N GLY A 20 12.84 3.26 6.77
CA GLY A 20 11.41 2.96 6.87
C GLY A 20 10.89 3.17 8.28
N PHE A 21 9.57 3.23 8.38
CA PHE A 21 8.84 3.25 9.63
C PHE A 21 8.14 1.92 9.86
N LEU A 22 8.48 1.24 10.95
CA LEU A 22 7.95 -0.07 11.33
C LEU A 22 7.06 0.09 12.57
N ALA A 23 5.91 -0.58 12.56
CA ALA A 23 5.03 -0.70 13.72
C ALA A 23 4.52 -2.14 13.85
N TRP A 24 4.46 -2.66 15.08
CA TRP A 24 4.00 -4.03 15.36
C TRP A 24 3.47 -4.15 16.79
N SER A 25 2.72 -5.23 17.08
CA SER A 25 2.35 -5.58 18.44
C SER A 25 3.37 -6.55 19.04
N ASP A 26 3.89 -6.22 20.22
CA ASP A 26 4.83 -7.11 20.95
C ASP A 26 4.13 -8.33 21.59
N GLU A 27 2.80 -8.32 21.61
CA GLU A 27 1.99 -9.36 22.30
C GLU A 27 1.70 -10.56 21.40
N ILE A 28 1.96 -10.46 20.09
CA ILE A 28 1.60 -11.48 19.09
C ILE A 28 2.86 -12.01 18.42
N ALA A 29 3.02 -13.33 18.44
CA ALA A 29 4.07 -14.02 17.70
C ALA A 29 3.64 -14.35 16.28
N ALA A 30 4.58 -14.34 15.33
CA ALA A 30 4.37 -14.70 13.94
C ALA A 30 3.28 -13.86 13.24
N LEU A 31 3.35 -12.55 13.41
CA LEU A 31 2.45 -11.57 12.76
C LEU A 31 2.48 -11.70 11.22
N PRO A 32 1.35 -11.54 10.54
CA PRO A 32 1.37 -11.28 9.11
C PRO A 32 2.08 -9.94 8.84
N GLY A 33 2.93 -9.91 7.82
CA GLY A 33 3.65 -8.70 7.41
C GLY A 33 2.83 -7.86 6.44
N LEU A 34 2.94 -6.54 6.53
CA LEU A 34 2.25 -5.63 5.63
C LEU A 34 3.15 -4.48 5.19
N ILE A 35 3.39 -4.37 3.88
CA ILE A 35 4.07 -3.21 3.29
C ILE A 35 3.05 -2.08 3.12
N VAL A 36 3.38 -0.89 3.61
CA VAL A 36 2.51 0.30 3.56
C VAL A 36 3.16 1.36 2.67
N LEU A 37 2.54 1.66 1.52
CA LEU A 37 3.14 2.53 0.52
C LEU A 37 2.50 3.91 0.51
N GLN A 38 3.36 4.91 0.63
CA GLN A 38 3.05 6.33 0.82
C GLN A 38 2.41 7.00 -0.40
N GLU A 39 1.67 8.07 -0.15
CA GLU A 39 1.30 9.03 -1.18
C GLU A 39 2.53 9.81 -1.69
N PHE A 40 2.38 10.65 -2.70
CA PHE A 40 3.47 11.42 -3.30
C PHE A 40 4.05 12.53 -2.39
N TRP A 41 3.52 12.68 -1.17
CA TRP A 41 3.99 13.65 -0.17
C TRP A 41 5.25 13.21 0.60
N GLY A 42 5.68 11.98 0.44
CA GLY A 42 6.74 11.36 1.24
C GLY A 42 6.20 10.53 2.42
N LEU A 43 7.10 9.94 3.19
CA LEU A 43 6.77 9.16 4.40
C LEU A 43 6.41 10.13 5.55
N ASN A 44 5.26 10.77 5.43
CA ASN A 44 4.74 11.76 6.36
C ASN A 44 4.02 11.13 7.56
N GLU A 45 3.56 11.97 8.50
CA GLU A 45 2.87 11.49 9.72
C GLU A 45 1.54 10.78 9.44
N HIS A 46 0.82 11.14 8.35
CA HIS A 46 -0.38 10.41 7.96
C HIS A 46 -0.07 8.93 7.65
N ILE A 47 0.94 8.65 6.83
CA ILE A 47 1.33 7.27 6.49
C ILE A 47 1.88 6.53 7.72
N LYS A 48 2.64 7.19 8.58
CA LYS A 48 3.08 6.60 9.85
C LYS A 48 1.92 6.28 10.78
N ASP A 49 0.89 7.13 10.82
CA ASP A 49 -0.34 6.86 11.57
C ASP A 49 -1.10 5.66 11.00
N VAL A 50 -1.30 5.60 9.69
CA VAL A 50 -1.90 4.43 9.03
C VAL A 50 -1.10 3.15 9.36
N THR A 51 0.23 3.23 9.39
CA THR A 51 1.11 2.11 9.75
C THR A 51 0.88 1.65 11.19
N ARG A 52 0.75 2.58 12.15
CA ARG A 52 0.40 2.26 13.55
C ARG A 52 -1.01 1.65 13.67
N ARG A 53 -1.98 2.18 12.93
CA ARG A 53 -3.35 1.64 12.89
C ARG A 53 -3.37 0.21 12.39
N LEU A 54 -2.61 -0.12 11.35
CA LEU A 54 -2.48 -1.48 10.84
C LEU A 54 -1.79 -2.41 11.86
N ALA A 55 -0.81 -1.91 12.59
CA ALA A 55 -0.19 -2.67 13.68
C ALA A 55 -1.18 -2.96 14.82
N ALA A 56 -2.06 -2.02 15.15
CA ALA A 56 -3.13 -2.23 16.14
C ALA A 56 -4.17 -3.27 15.68
N GLU A 57 -4.28 -3.50 14.37
CA GLU A 57 -5.13 -4.53 13.76
C GLU A 57 -4.45 -5.91 13.65
N GLY A 58 -3.22 -6.05 14.17
CA GLY A 58 -2.51 -7.33 14.27
C GLY A 58 -1.51 -7.61 13.15
N PHE A 59 -1.05 -6.59 12.42
CA PHE A 59 -0.02 -6.73 11.40
C PHE A 59 1.35 -6.23 11.89
N ALA A 60 2.45 -6.80 11.36
CA ALA A 60 3.75 -6.14 11.38
C ALA A 60 3.82 -5.23 10.15
N ALA A 61 3.57 -3.94 10.33
CA ALA A 61 3.41 -2.98 9.24
C ALA A 61 4.69 -2.18 9.02
N LEU A 62 5.24 -2.21 7.80
CA LEU A 62 6.45 -1.50 7.40
C LEU A 62 6.14 -0.53 6.27
N ALA A 63 6.37 0.76 6.51
CA ALA A 63 6.34 1.79 5.48
C ALA A 63 7.76 2.15 5.05
N PRO A 64 8.24 1.66 3.87
CA PRO A 64 9.51 2.08 3.30
C PRO A 64 9.45 3.53 2.83
N ASP A 65 10.55 4.26 3.01
CA ASP A 65 10.66 5.63 2.53
C ASP A 65 11.08 5.65 1.06
N MET A 66 10.14 6.03 0.21
CA MET A 66 10.38 6.05 -1.24
C MET A 66 11.19 7.26 -1.71
N TYR A 67 11.33 8.30 -0.86
CA TYR A 67 11.94 9.58 -1.20
C TYR A 67 13.16 9.96 -0.36
N ASP A 68 13.78 8.98 0.33
CA ASP A 68 15.04 9.16 1.06
C ASP A 68 15.00 10.30 2.10
N GLY A 69 13.94 10.33 2.90
CA GLY A 69 13.73 11.30 3.97
C GLY A 69 12.99 12.57 3.56
N LYS A 70 12.67 12.73 2.28
CA LYS A 70 11.97 13.94 1.81
C LYS A 70 10.48 13.85 2.08
N VAL A 71 9.93 14.92 2.66
CA VAL A 71 8.50 15.12 2.91
C VAL A 71 8.14 16.55 2.54
N THR A 72 7.04 16.74 1.85
CA THR A 72 6.55 18.07 1.50
C THR A 72 5.03 18.17 1.63
N THR A 73 4.54 19.40 1.74
CA THR A 73 3.12 19.77 1.61
C THR A 73 2.84 20.58 0.35
N ASP A 74 3.90 20.91 -0.43
CA ASP A 74 3.78 21.61 -1.71
C ASP A 74 3.48 20.60 -2.83
N PRO A 75 2.31 20.70 -3.48
CA PRO A 75 1.92 19.78 -4.56
C PRO A 75 2.82 19.87 -5.80
N THR A 76 3.46 21.02 -6.03
CA THR A 76 4.38 21.20 -7.14
C THR A 76 5.66 20.41 -6.93
N GLU A 77 6.24 20.53 -5.73
CA GLU A 77 7.43 19.78 -5.33
C GLU A 77 7.15 18.26 -5.30
N ALA A 78 6.03 17.84 -4.69
CA ALA A 78 5.63 16.45 -4.65
C ALA A 78 5.47 15.85 -6.05
N ARG A 79 4.90 16.61 -7.00
CA ARG A 79 4.75 16.19 -8.40
C ARG A 79 6.11 16.05 -9.10
N GLN A 80 7.06 16.94 -8.82
CA GLN A 80 8.43 16.84 -9.37
C GLN A 80 9.10 15.55 -8.89
N TRP A 81 8.99 15.19 -7.61
CA TRP A 81 9.55 13.94 -7.09
C TRP A 81 8.88 12.70 -7.69
N LEU A 82 7.55 12.74 -7.82
CA LEU A 82 6.81 11.65 -8.47
C LEU A 82 7.28 11.44 -9.92
N MET A 83 7.48 12.51 -10.67
CA MET A 83 7.93 12.44 -12.08
C MET A 83 9.38 12.01 -12.22
N ALA A 84 10.22 12.35 -11.24
CA ALA A 84 11.65 11.97 -11.21
C ALA A 84 11.91 10.57 -10.64
N MET A 85 10.89 9.89 -10.13
CA MET A 85 11.04 8.58 -9.48
C MET A 85 11.43 7.51 -10.49
N ASP A 86 12.58 6.88 -10.27
CA ASP A 86 12.98 5.68 -11.00
C ASP A 86 12.14 4.48 -10.55
N GLN A 87 11.39 3.89 -11.48
CA GLN A 87 10.48 2.78 -11.20
C GLN A 87 11.24 1.50 -10.79
N SER A 88 12.44 1.28 -11.34
CA SER A 88 13.27 0.12 -11.00
C SER A 88 13.83 0.26 -9.59
N ALA A 89 14.37 1.43 -9.24
CA ALA A 89 14.82 1.72 -7.89
C ALA A 89 13.68 1.65 -6.87
N ALA A 90 12.48 2.16 -7.22
CA ALA A 90 11.31 2.04 -6.37
C ALA A 90 10.92 0.57 -6.12
N LEU A 91 10.95 -0.27 -7.15
CA LEU A 91 10.69 -1.70 -7.01
C LEU A 91 11.73 -2.37 -6.11
N GLN A 92 13.01 -2.06 -6.27
CA GLN A 92 14.07 -2.58 -5.38
C GLN A 92 13.85 -2.18 -3.92
N LYS A 93 13.48 -0.92 -3.65
CA LYS A 93 13.15 -0.45 -2.29
C LYS A 93 12.01 -1.27 -1.67
N MET A 94 10.95 -1.52 -2.43
CA MET A 94 9.82 -2.32 -1.97
C MET A 94 10.19 -3.79 -1.74
N GLN A 95 10.97 -4.39 -2.64
CA GLN A 95 11.47 -5.76 -2.47
C GLN A 95 12.38 -5.89 -1.25
N GLY A 96 13.27 -4.92 -1.00
CA GLY A 96 14.07 -4.85 0.21
C GLY A 96 13.22 -4.83 1.48
N ALA A 97 12.11 -4.07 1.47
CA ALA A 97 11.17 -4.05 2.59
C ALA A 97 10.45 -5.40 2.80
N VAL A 98 10.11 -6.10 1.72
CA VAL A 98 9.56 -7.47 1.79
C VAL A 98 10.56 -8.42 2.43
N GLU A 99 11.82 -8.43 1.98
CA GLU A 99 12.86 -9.30 2.53
C GLU A 99 13.17 -8.96 4.00
N TYR A 100 13.14 -7.68 4.37
CA TYR A 100 13.28 -7.28 5.77
C TYR A 100 12.18 -7.89 6.65
N LEU A 101 10.92 -7.79 6.27
CA LEU A 101 9.81 -8.40 7.00
C LEU A 101 9.96 -9.92 7.07
N LYS A 102 10.29 -10.58 5.97
CA LYS A 102 10.49 -12.04 5.92
C LYS A 102 11.63 -12.51 6.82
N SER A 103 12.65 -11.70 7.04
CA SER A 103 13.78 -12.00 7.91
C SER A 103 13.52 -11.74 9.40
N SER A 104 12.44 -11.02 9.73
CA SER A 104 12.09 -10.63 11.09
C SER A 104 11.51 -11.83 11.86
N SER A 105 12.05 -12.12 13.04
CA SER A 105 11.66 -13.30 13.83
C SER A 105 10.21 -13.31 14.34
N TYR A 106 9.58 -12.14 14.38
CA TYR A 106 8.18 -11.95 14.79
C TYR A 106 7.19 -11.90 13.61
N VAL A 107 7.67 -12.05 12.37
CA VAL A 107 6.83 -12.04 11.17
C VAL A 107 6.70 -13.44 10.58
N ASN A 108 5.50 -13.81 10.18
CA ASN A 108 5.29 -14.99 9.35
C ASN A 108 5.70 -14.66 7.91
N LYS A 109 6.87 -15.18 7.50
CA LYS A 109 7.49 -14.92 6.20
C LYS A 109 6.62 -15.29 4.98
N ASP A 110 5.67 -16.21 5.15
CA ASP A 110 4.80 -16.70 4.09
C ASP A 110 3.48 -15.90 3.99
N LYS A 111 3.30 -14.89 4.86
CA LYS A 111 2.09 -14.08 5.03
C LYS A 111 2.39 -12.59 4.87
N ILE A 112 2.81 -12.17 3.67
CA ILE A 112 3.14 -10.77 3.36
C ILE A 112 2.08 -10.18 2.41
N GLY A 113 1.51 -9.05 2.80
CA GLY A 113 0.59 -8.27 1.98
C GLY A 113 1.13 -6.87 1.68
N VAL A 114 0.40 -6.14 0.85
CA VAL A 114 0.71 -4.74 0.55
C VAL A 114 -0.55 -3.88 0.51
N VAL A 115 -0.47 -2.70 1.11
CA VAL A 115 -1.44 -1.62 0.99
C VAL A 115 -0.73 -0.36 0.49
N GLY A 116 -1.39 0.46 -0.29
CA GLY A 116 -0.80 1.70 -0.78
C GLY A 116 -1.83 2.72 -1.21
N PHE A 117 -1.45 3.99 -1.14
CA PHE A 117 -2.34 5.13 -1.32
C PHE A 117 -1.80 6.05 -2.42
N CYS A 118 -2.62 6.48 -3.38
CA CYS A 118 -2.24 7.36 -4.49
C CYS A 118 -1.06 6.76 -5.30
N MET A 119 0.09 7.42 -5.30
CA MET A 119 1.34 6.86 -5.82
C MET A 119 1.61 5.45 -5.24
N GLY A 120 1.45 5.29 -3.93
CA GLY A 120 1.59 4.00 -3.26
C GLY A 120 0.57 2.95 -3.72
N GLY A 121 -0.62 3.36 -4.16
CA GLY A 121 -1.59 2.44 -4.76
C GLY A 121 -1.10 1.85 -6.09
N PHE A 122 -0.49 2.68 -6.93
CA PHE A 122 0.20 2.20 -8.14
C PHE A 122 1.37 1.27 -7.79
N LEU A 123 2.20 1.68 -6.82
CA LEU A 123 3.36 0.89 -6.38
C LEU A 123 2.95 -0.45 -5.77
N ALA A 124 1.82 -0.50 -5.05
CA ALA A 124 1.27 -1.74 -4.48
C ALA A 124 0.87 -2.74 -5.57
N LEU A 125 0.16 -2.28 -6.62
CA LEU A 125 -0.14 -3.12 -7.78
C LEU A 125 1.12 -3.56 -8.50
N ASN A 126 2.07 -2.65 -8.70
CA ASN A 126 3.33 -2.95 -9.36
C ASN A 126 4.15 -3.99 -8.59
N LEU A 127 4.25 -3.86 -7.27
CA LEU A 127 4.92 -4.86 -6.41
C LEU A 127 4.22 -6.22 -6.50
N ALA A 128 2.89 -6.26 -6.43
CA ALA A 128 2.12 -7.51 -6.55
C ALA A 128 2.28 -8.20 -7.91
N CYS A 129 2.60 -7.44 -8.97
CA CYS A 129 2.91 -7.99 -10.29
C CYS A 129 4.35 -8.51 -10.42
N HIS A 130 5.28 -8.06 -9.55
CA HIS A 130 6.71 -8.40 -9.65
C HIS A 130 7.22 -9.28 -8.52
N SER A 131 6.43 -9.50 -7.45
CA SER A 131 6.82 -10.33 -6.32
C SER A 131 5.77 -11.41 -6.03
N ARG A 132 6.19 -12.67 -6.02
CA ARG A 132 5.34 -13.79 -5.63
C ARG A 132 5.21 -13.95 -4.12
N ASP A 133 6.00 -13.21 -3.34
CA ASP A 133 5.90 -13.15 -1.88
C ASP A 133 4.67 -12.35 -1.43
N ILE A 134 4.14 -11.49 -2.29
CA ILE A 134 2.91 -10.73 -1.99
C ILE A 134 1.69 -11.65 -2.14
N ARG A 135 1.06 -11.95 -1.01
CA ARG A 135 -0.12 -12.82 -0.92
C ARG A 135 -1.42 -12.11 -1.18
N VAL A 136 -1.47 -10.78 -1.01
CA VAL A 136 -2.67 -9.96 -1.18
C VAL A 136 -2.28 -8.49 -1.34
N ALA A 137 -3.05 -7.73 -2.12
CA ALA A 137 -2.85 -6.30 -2.28
C ALA A 137 -4.17 -5.52 -2.11
N THR A 138 -4.11 -4.41 -1.38
CA THR A 138 -5.23 -3.47 -1.19
C THR A 138 -4.82 -2.05 -1.61
N PRO A 139 -4.75 -1.77 -2.92
CA PRO A 139 -4.40 -0.45 -3.44
C PRO A 139 -5.58 0.52 -3.38
N PHE A 140 -5.31 1.76 -2.96
CA PHE A 140 -6.26 2.86 -2.89
C PHE A 140 -5.93 3.90 -3.96
N TYR A 141 -6.87 4.25 -4.81
CA TYR A 141 -6.84 5.33 -5.81
C TYR A 141 -5.48 5.52 -6.51
N GLY A 142 -4.78 4.44 -6.80
CA GLY A 142 -3.52 4.45 -7.53
C GLY A 142 -3.71 4.22 -9.03
N ARG A 143 -2.80 4.72 -9.85
CA ARG A 143 -2.78 4.40 -11.28
C ARG A 143 -2.73 2.89 -11.50
N ILE A 144 -3.32 2.45 -12.60
CA ILE A 144 -3.31 1.04 -12.98
C ILE A 144 -2.12 0.78 -13.90
N PRO A 145 -1.27 -0.22 -13.60
CA PRO A 145 -0.18 -0.61 -14.50
C PRO A 145 -0.66 -1.02 -15.90
N PRO A 146 0.21 -0.93 -16.91
CA PRO A 146 -0.10 -1.45 -18.25
C PRO A 146 -0.42 -2.95 -18.25
N ASP A 147 -1.17 -3.42 -19.23
CA ASP A 147 -1.57 -4.83 -19.35
C ASP A 147 -0.38 -5.80 -19.37
N ALA A 148 0.71 -5.41 -20.01
CA ALA A 148 1.95 -6.17 -20.01
C ALA A 148 2.54 -6.42 -18.61
N VAL A 149 2.23 -5.56 -17.64
CA VAL A 149 2.60 -5.72 -16.22
C VAL A 149 1.51 -6.49 -15.49
N LEU A 150 0.23 -6.13 -15.67
CA LEU A 150 -0.91 -6.76 -15.00
C LEU A 150 -1.01 -8.27 -15.25
N GLN A 151 -0.63 -8.76 -16.42
CA GLN A 151 -0.63 -10.20 -16.73
C GLN A 151 0.24 -11.04 -15.78
N ASN A 152 1.22 -10.42 -15.10
CA ASN A 152 2.06 -11.08 -14.09
C ASN A 152 1.43 -11.08 -12.69
N LEU A 153 0.32 -10.37 -12.48
CA LEU A 153 -0.36 -10.33 -11.21
C LEU A 153 -0.85 -11.73 -10.83
N THR A 154 -0.46 -12.22 -9.66
CA THR A 154 -0.92 -13.51 -9.12
C THR A 154 -1.68 -13.34 -7.81
N ALA A 155 -1.40 -12.30 -7.07
CA ALA A 155 -2.04 -12.00 -5.80
C ALA A 155 -3.51 -11.57 -5.99
N PRO A 156 -4.42 -11.96 -5.08
CA PRO A 156 -5.73 -11.33 -4.92
C PRO A 156 -5.61 -9.82 -4.72
N VAL A 157 -6.53 -9.06 -5.34
CA VAL A 157 -6.53 -7.59 -5.26
C VAL A 157 -7.92 -7.07 -4.94
N LEU A 158 -8.03 -6.24 -3.90
CA LEU A 158 -9.21 -5.42 -3.65
C LEU A 158 -8.83 -3.95 -3.81
N TYR A 159 -9.27 -3.36 -4.91
CA TYR A 159 -8.92 -2.00 -5.30
C TYR A 159 -10.02 -1.02 -4.86
N PHE A 160 -9.62 0.14 -4.33
CA PHE A 160 -10.53 1.18 -3.83
C PHE A 160 -10.48 2.42 -4.70
N PHE A 161 -11.64 2.85 -5.23
CA PHE A 161 -11.77 3.93 -6.19
C PHE A 161 -12.88 4.92 -5.82
N GLY A 162 -12.55 6.21 -5.84
CA GLY A 162 -13.51 7.30 -5.77
C GLY A 162 -13.97 7.71 -7.18
N GLU A 163 -15.27 7.68 -7.47
CA GLU A 163 -15.76 7.93 -8.83
C GLU A 163 -15.69 9.41 -9.23
N GLN A 164 -15.40 10.32 -8.29
CA GLN A 164 -15.12 11.74 -8.58
C GLN A 164 -13.61 12.01 -8.76
N ASP A 165 -12.78 10.98 -8.78
CA ASP A 165 -11.33 11.13 -8.98
C ASP A 165 -11.01 11.62 -10.40
N HIS A 166 -10.58 12.88 -10.51
CA HIS A 166 -10.16 13.47 -11.78
C HIS A 166 -8.70 13.18 -12.16
N HIS A 167 -7.92 12.53 -11.30
CA HIS A 167 -6.53 12.17 -11.57
C HIS A 167 -6.38 10.77 -12.17
N LEU A 168 -7.42 9.93 -12.04
CA LEU A 168 -7.43 8.55 -12.50
C LEU A 168 -8.63 8.33 -13.44
N PRO A 169 -8.40 8.01 -14.73
CA PRO A 169 -9.49 7.69 -15.65
C PRO A 169 -10.29 6.47 -15.20
N ALA A 170 -11.61 6.57 -15.11
CA ALA A 170 -12.49 5.46 -14.77
C ALA A 170 -12.28 4.25 -15.70
N ALA A 171 -11.99 4.48 -16.96
CA ALA A 171 -11.69 3.44 -17.95
C ALA A 171 -10.48 2.56 -17.56
N ASP A 172 -9.47 3.14 -16.89
CA ASP A 172 -8.33 2.35 -16.38
C ASP A 172 -8.76 1.42 -15.23
N VAL A 173 -9.66 1.90 -14.38
CA VAL A 173 -10.23 1.10 -13.28
C VAL A 173 -11.14 -0.01 -13.82
N ASP A 174 -11.95 0.29 -14.85
CA ASP A 174 -12.77 -0.70 -15.55
C ASP A 174 -11.88 -1.79 -16.19
N ARG A 175 -10.74 -1.41 -16.76
CA ARG A 175 -9.76 -2.34 -17.32
C ARG A 175 -9.18 -3.29 -16.25
N LEU A 176 -8.83 -2.77 -15.07
CA LEU A 176 -8.39 -3.61 -13.94
C LEU A 176 -9.50 -4.58 -13.50
N GLU A 177 -10.72 -4.08 -13.35
CA GLU A 177 -11.86 -4.88 -12.93
C GLU A 177 -12.16 -6.03 -13.93
N GLN A 178 -12.14 -5.72 -15.23
CA GLN A 178 -12.28 -6.70 -16.30
C GLN A 178 -11.14 -7.73 -16.27
N PHE A 179 -9.90 -7.29 -16.06
CA PHE A 179 -8.75 -8.16 -15.93
C PHE A 179 -8.91 -9.15 -14.75
N ILE A 180 -9.30 -8.68 -13.58
CA ILE A 180 -9.53 -9.53 -12.40
C ILE A 180 -10.62 -10.57 -12.70
N LYS A 181 -11.75 -10.15 -13.27
CA LYS A 181 -12.89 -11.01 -13.62
C LYS A 181 -12.52 -12.05 -14.68
N SER A 182 -11.89 -11.64 -15.78
CA SER A 182 -11.57 -12.52 -16.92
C SER A 182 -10.52 -13.57 -16.58
N THR A 183 -9.64 -13.28 -15.63
CA THR A 183 -8.58 -14.20 -15.18
C THR A 183 -8.99 -15.08 -13.99
N GLY A 184 -10.22 -14.91 -13.47
CA GLY A 184 -10.73 -15.66 -12.33
C GLY A 184 -10.00 -15.38 -11.01
N ARG A 185 -9.29 -14.25 -10.93
CA ARG A 185 -8.59 -13.85 -9.69
C ARG A 185 -9.57 -13.39 -8.64
N SER A 186 -9.23 -13.66 -7.39
CA SER A 186 -10.02 -13.20 -6.25
C SER A 186 -9.84 -11.71 -6.02
N GLY A 187 -10.94 -11.03 -5.66
CA GLY A 187 -10.98 -9.61 -5.37
C GLY A 187 -11.88 -8.83 -6.32
N GLY A 188 -11.55 -7.58 -6.58
CA GLY A 188 -12.35 -6.70 -7.43
C GLY A 188 -12.08 -5.23 -7.16
N VAL A 189 -13.06 -4.40 -7.54
CA VAL A 189 -13.03 -2.95 -7.33
C VAL A 189 -14.19 -2.53 -6.44
N VAL A 190 -13.89 -1.78 -5.38
CA VAL A 190 -14.88 -1.09 -4.54
C VAL A 190 -14.95 0.36 -5.00
N ARG A 191 -16.15 0.80 -5.37
CA ARG A 191 -16.40 2.15 -5.91
C ARG A 191 -17.17 2.99 -4.91
N TYR A 192 -16.76 4.25 -4.78
CA TYR A 192 -17.41 5.24 -3.91
C TYR A 192 -17.89 6.41 -4.78
N PRO A 193 -19.21 6.49 -5.07
CA PRO A 193 -19.77 7.41 -6.07
C PRO A 193 -19.53 8.89 -5.78
N GLN A 194 -19.35 9.25 -4.50
CA GLN A 194 -19.19 10.64 -4.07
C GLN A 194 -17.75 10.98 -3.64
N ALA A 195 -16.83 10.00 -3.70
CA ALA A 195 -15.46 10.20 -3.27
C ALA A 195 -14.56 10.70 -4.39
N ASP A 196 -13.69 11.63 -4.05
CA ASP A 196 -12.63 12.14 -4.91
C ASP A 196 -11.30 11.38 -4.64
N HIS A 197 -10.24 11.76 -5.36
CA HIS A 197 -8.89 11.28 -5.08
C HIS A 197 -8.47 11.56 -3.64
N ALA A 198 -7.79 10.60 -3.01
CA ALA A 198 -7.32 10.67 -1.63
C ALA A 198 -8.44 10.76 -0.56
N PHE A 199 -9.64 10.26 -0.84
CA PHE A 199 -10.78 10.28 0.08
C PHE A 199 -10.52 9.60 1.44
N PHE A 200 -9.51 8.76 1.53
CA PHE A 200 -9.09 8.08 2.76
C PHE A 200 -8.21 8.95 3.66
N ASN A 201 -7.56 9.98 3.13
CA ASN A 201 -6.60 10.79 3.85
C ASN A 201 -7.29 11.79 4.79
N ASP A 202 -7.38 11.44 6.09
CA ASP A 202 -8.05 12.22 7.14
C ASP A 202 -7.32 13.53 7.52
N THR A 203 -6.08 13.71 7.05
CA THR A 203 -5.36 14.99 7.22
C THR A 203 -5.71 16.02 6.14
N ARG A 204 -6.43 15.60 5.08
CA ARG A 204 -6.85 16.41 3.95
C ARG A 204 -8.36 16.60 3.95
N LYS A 205 -8.83 17.53 4.78
CA LYS A 205 -10.26 17.78 5.05
C LYS A 205 -11.09 18.08 3.79
N GLU A 206 -10.46 18.64 2.75
CA GLU A 206 -11.11 19.00 1.48
C GLU A 206 -11.54 17.80 0.64
N VAL A 207 -10.87 16.64 0.80
CA VAL A 207 -11.16 15.42 0.04
C VAL A 207 -11.56 14.24 0.93
N TYR A 208 -11.29 14.32 2.24
CA TYR A 208 -11.60 13.25 3.18
C TYR A 208 -13.09 12.98 3.28
N ARG A 209 -13.47 11.71 3.17
CA ARG A 209 -14.86 11.26 3.31
C ARG A 209 -14.92 10.17 4.36
N GLU A 210 -15.29 10.57 5.57
CA GLU A 210 -15.22 9.71 6.76
C GLU A 210 -15.97 8.38 6.59
N ALA A 211 -17.22 8.42 6.08
CA ALA A 211 -18.03 7.23 5.89
C ALA A 211 -17.41 6.26 4.88
N ASP A 212 -16.96 6.79 3.73
CA ASP A 212 -16.31 6.00 2.66
C ASP A 212 -14.96 5.46 3.13
N ALA A 213 -14.17 6.26 3.85
CA ALA A 213 -12.89 5.86 4.41
C ALA A 213 -13.02 4.74 5.46
N LYS A 214 -14.02 4.82 6.35
CA LYS A 214 -14.31 3.77 7.34
C LYS A 214 -14.77 2.47 6.69
N ASP A 215 -15.63 2.55 5.69
CA ASP A 215 -16.08 1.38 4.93
C ASP A 215 -14.93 0.74 4.16
N ALA A 216 -14.11 1.55 3.47
CA ALA A 216 -12.92 1.09 2.76
C ALA A 216 -11.91 0.41 3.71
N TRP A 217 -11.68 0.98 4.88
CA TRP A 217 -10.80 0.41 5.91
C TRP A 217 -11.29 -0.97 6.36
N GLY A 218 -12.58 -1.08 6.71
CA GLY A 218 -13.17 -2.36 7.13
C GLY A 218 -13.08 -3.43 6.05
N LYS A 219 -13.36 -3.09 4.79
CA LYS A 219 -13.23 -4.00 3.64
C LYS A 219 -11.78 -4.40 3.38
N ALA A 220 -10.84 -3.45 3.45
CA ALA A 220 -9.42 -3.72 3.28
C ALA A 220 -8.92 -4.68 4.36
N LEU A 221 -9.22 -4.43 5.64
CA LEU A 221 -8.85 -5.31 6.74
C LEU A 221 -9.45 -6.72 6.59
N GLY A 222 -10.73 -6.82 6.28
CA GLY A 222 -11.38 -8.12 6.04
C GLY A 222 -10.73 -8.90 4.91
N PHE A 223 -10.40 -8.21 3.81
CA PHE A 223 -9.73 -8.83 2.67
C PHE A 223 -8.29 -9.25 3.00
N LEU A 224 -7.50 -8.39 3.67
CA LEU A 224 -6.15 -8.72 4.11
C LEU A 224 -6.13 -9.95 5.03
N ARG A 225 -7.01 -9.99 6.06
CA ARG A 225 -7.12 -11.11 6.99
C ARG A 225 -7.47 -12.42 6.32
N ASN A 226 -8.38 -12.40 5.36
CA ASN A 226 -8.77 -13.61 4.62
C ASN A 226 -7.60 -14.32 3.93
N TYR A 227 -6.55 -13.58 3.53
CA TYR A 227 -5.38 -14.14 2.84
C TYR A 227 -4.11 -14.23 3.69
N LEU A 228 -4.07 -13.54 4.82
CA LEU A 228 -2.88 -13.47 5.68
C LEU A 228 -3.04 -14.22 7.01
N GLU A 229 -4.27 -14.45 7.49
CA GLU A 229 -4.51 -15.14 8.77
C GLU A 229 -4.87 -16.62 8.58
N HIS A 230 -5.39 -17.00 7.41
CA HIS A 230 -5.78 -18.34 7.02
C HIS A 230 -4.84 -18.89 5.94
#